data_48a8e1eb43d764bf69d40faa0caf0947
#
_entry.id   48a8e1eb43d764bf69d40faa0caf0947
#
_cell.length_a   1.000
_cell.length_b   1.000
_cell.length_c   1.000
_cell.angle_alpha   90.00
_cell.angle_beta   90.00
_cell.angle_gamma   90.00
#
_symmetry.space_group_name_H-M   'P 1'
#
loop_
_entity.id
_entity.type
_entity.pdbx_description
1 polymer ?
#
loop_
_entity_poly.entity_id
_entity_poly.type
_entity_poly.pdbx_seq_one_letter_code
_entity_poly.pdbx_strand_id
1 'polypeptide(L)'
;MTESFGNVYEDTERARAYAQLDYPGTYYLAFRDLPMLVHKHVRGIRALDFGCGTGRSTRFLRNLGFQVIGVDVSQAMLAQARDRDPQGDYRWIGEGGLAGLEAGAFDLILAAFTFDNVPDERKIAALPELRRLLARGGRLLVVVSSAAIYLHEWASFSTRDFPENRTARDGDFVRIVMLDVPDRRPVIDVLCSDTHYRELFGAVGLAVIDAFRPLASGAESVSWVSETTISPWTIYILG
;
A
#
# COMPACT_ATOMS: atom_id res chain seq x y z
N MET A 1 14.70 -12.61 21.45
CA MET A 1 15.45 -12.32 20.21
C MET A 1 14.59 -11.36 19.43
N THR A 2 14.98 -10.10 19.35
CA THR A 2 14.30 -9.10 18.51
C THR A 2 14.57 -9.50 17.06
N GLU A 3 13.53 -10.01 16.36
CA GLU A 3 13.60 -10.14 14.91
C GLU A 3 13.89 -8.74 14.34
N SER A 4 15.05 -8.56 13.70
CA SER A 4 15.37 -7.31 13.04
C SER A 4 14.46 -7.19 11.84
N PHE A 5 13.75 -6.07 11.70
CA PHE A 5 12.97 -5.74 10.52
C PHE A 5 13.87 -5.77 9.27
N GLY A 6 13.74 -6.82 8.47
CA GLY A 6 14.37 -6.95 7.16
C GLY A 6 13.29 -6.72 6.09
N ASN A 7 13.60 -5.89 5.09
CA ASN A 7 12.70 -5.74 3.94
C ASN A 7 12.63 -7.08 3.18
N VAL A 8 11.57 -7.85 3.41
CA VAL A 8 11.37 -9.18 2.82
C VAL A 8 11.32 -9.17 1.28
N TYR A 9 11.14 -8.02 0.66
CA TYR A 9 11.08 -7.82 -0.79
C TYR A 9 12.46 -7.53 -1.42
N GLU A 10 13.55 -7.58 -0.68
CA GLU A 10 14.90 -7.66 -1.24
C GLU A 10 15.24 -9.07 -1.77
N ASP A 11 14.46 -10.09 -1.35
CA ASP A 11 14.52 -11.44 -1.92
C ASP A 11 14.02 -11.41 -3.38
N THR A 12 14.91 -11.69 -4.32
CA THR A 12 14.63 -11.64 -5.76
C THR A 12 13.53 -12.64 -6.19
N GLU A 13 13.42 -13.81 -5.55
CA GLU A 13 12.37 -14.78 -5.85
C GLU A 13 11.01 -14.27 -5.40
N ARG A 14 10.94 -13.67 -4.20
CA ARG A 14 9.72 -13.05 -3.68
C ARG A 14 9.31 -11.84 -4.51
N ALA A 15 10.25 -11.00 -4.92
CA ALA A 15 9.98 -9.88 -5.82
C ALA A 15 9.42 -10.36 -7.17
N ARG A 16 9.95 -11.44 -7.74
CA ARG A 16 9.43 -12.05 -8.98
C ARG A 16 8.03 -12.64 -8.80
N ALA A 17 7.76 -13.34 -7.70
CA ALA A 17 6.45 -13.89 -7.41
C ALA A 17 5.41 -12.76 -7.26
N TYR A 18 5.73 -11.73 -6.50
CA TYR A 18 4.87 -10.55 -6.32
C TYR A 18 4.63 -9.78 -7.64
N ALA A 19 5.63 -9.75 -8.51
CA ALA A 19 5.53 -9.10 -9.81
C ALA A 19 4.46 -9.75 -10.73
N GLN A 20 4.07 -11.00 -10.50
CA GLN A 20 3.03 -11.69 -11.29
C GLN A 20 1.60 -11.32 -10.87
N LEU A 21 1.43 -10.61 -9.75
CA LEU A 21 0.12 -10.19 -9.27
C LEU A 21 -0.44 -9.05 -10.13
N ASP A 22 -1.52 -9.34 -10.85
CA ASP A 22 -2.27 -8.39 -11.66
C ASP A 22 -3.69 -8.23 -11.10
N TYR A 23 -3.81 -7.54 -9.96
CA TYR A 23 -5.07 -7.29 -9.24
C TYR A 23 -5.98 -8.52 -9.06
N PRO A 24 -5.47 -9.71 -8.69
CA PRO A 24 -6.31 -10.88 -8.51
C PRO A 24 -7.13 -10.76 -7.23
N GLY A 25 -8.30 -11.40 -7.21
CA GLY A 25 -9.09 -11.65 -6.01
C GLY A 25 -9.27 -10.42 -5.14
N THR A 26 -8.88 -10.53 -3.88
CA THR A 26 -9.04 -9.49 -2.84
C THR A 26 -8.33 -8.17 -3.20
N TYR A 27 -7.20 -8.22 -3.92
CA TYR A 27 -6.48 -7.01 -4.37
C TYR A 27 -7.30 -6.17 -5.37
N TYR A 28 -8.18 -6.79 -6.16
CA TYR A 28 -9.07 -6.07 -7.08
C TYR A 28 -9.88 -4.99 -6.35
N LEU A 29 -10.38 -5.29 -5.16
CA LEU A 29 -11.19 -4.36 -4.37
C LEU A 29 -10.40 -3.12 -3.96
N ALA A 30 -9.09 -3.24 -3.73
CA ALA A 30 -8.26 -2.08 -3.40
C ALA A 30 -8.13 -1.08 -4.55
N PHE A 31 -8.15 -1.56 -5.81
CA PHE A 31 -7.93 -0.71 -7.00
C PHE A 31 -9.22 -0.35 -7.75
N ARG A 32 -10.28 -1.16 -7.64
CA ARG A 32 -11.56 -0.95 -8.33
C ARG A 32 -12.12 0.45 -8.17
N ASP A 33 -12.07 0.95 -6.94
CA ASP A 33 -12.73 2.22 -6.59
C ASP A 33 -11.78 3.43 -6.61
N LEU A 34 -10.45 3.20 -6.75
CA LEU A 34 -9.46 4.29 -6.81
C LEU A 34 -9.75 5.32 -7.91
N PRO A 35 -10.16 4.97 -9.14
CA PRO A 35 -10.46 5.97 -10.17
C PRO A 35 -11.55 6.96 -9.74
N MET A 36 -12.60 6.48 -9.09
CA MET A 36 -13.69 7.31 -8.57
C MET A 36 -13.20 8.21 -7.43
N LEU A 37 -12.42 7.67 -6.49
CA LEU A 37 -11.87 8.42 -5.37
C LEU A 37 -10.88 9.49 -5.84
N VAL A 38 -10.00 9.15 -6.78
CA VAL A 38 -9.06 10.09 -7.40
C VAL A 38 -9.82 11.21 -8.11
N HIS A 39 -10.80 10.88 -8.95
CA HIS A 39 -11.62 11.88 -9.65
C HIS A 39 -12.35 12.84 -8.68
N LYS A 40 -12.85 12.31 -7.58
CA LYS A 40 -13.58 13.08 -6.55
C LYS A 40 -12.65 14.05 -5.80
N HIS A 41 -11.45 13.63 -5.44
CA HIS A 41 -10.62 14.32 -4.45
C HIS A 41 -9.37 14.99 -5.00
N VAL A 42 -8.84 14.56 -6.17
CA VAL A 42 -7.57 15.04 -6.73
C VAL A 42 -7.82 16.04 -7.84
N ARG A 43 -6.99 17.09 -7.89
CA ARG A 43 -6.91 18.03 -8.99
C ARG A 43 -5.44 18.12 -9.43
N GLY A 44 -5.22 18.19 -10.75
CA GLY A 44 -3.87 18.13 -11.34
C GLY A 44 -3.49 16.71 -11.76
N ILE A 45 -2.25 16.55 -12.25
CA ILE A 45 -1.81 15.31 -12.93
C ILE A 45 -0.46 14.80 -12.44
N ARG A 46 0.22 15.48 -11.52
CA ARG A 46 1.55 15.08 -11.04
C ARG A 46 1.39 14.12 -9.86
N ALA A 47 1.88 12.91 -9.99
CA ALA A 47 1.72 11.90 -8.97
C ALA A 47 3.06 11.30 -8.50
N LEU A 48 3.12 10.97 -7.22
CA LEU A 48 4.15 10.14 -6.61
C LEU A 48 3.51 8.80 -6.21
N ASP A 49 4.12 7.70 -6.61
CA ASP A 49 3.79 6.37 -6.13
C ASP A 49 4.86 5.96 -5.10
N PHE A 50 4.52 6.07 -3.81
CA PHE A 50 5.43 5.81 -2.70
C PHE A 50 5.38 4.34 -2.28
N GLY A 51 6.53 3.66 -2.37
CA GLY A 51 6.63 2.21 -2.21
C GLY A 51 6.05 1.49 -3.44
N CYS A 52 6.46 1.93 -4.63
CA CYS A 52 5.88 1.47 -5.90
C CYS A 52 6.14 -0.01 -6.21
N GLY A 53 7.07 -0.64 -5.52
CA GLY A 53 7.43 -2.05 -5.70
C GLY A 53 7.76 -2.37 -7.16
N THR A 54 7.06 -3.33 -7.73
CA THR A 54 7.20 -3.76 -9.14
C THR A 54 6.47 -2.85 -10.14
N GLY A 55 6.05 -1.65 -9.71
CA GLY A 55 5.46 -0.62 -10.56
C GLY A 55 3.99 -0.84 -10.92
N ARG A 56 3.27 -1.73 -10.24
CA ARG A 56 1.85 -2.01 -10.52
C ARG A 56 0.98 -0.76 -10.34
N SER A 57 1.08 -0.11 -9.20
CA SER A 57 0.38 1.14 -8.88
C SER A 57 0.85 2.31 -9.73
N THR A 58 2.14 2.38 -10.08
CA THR A 58 2.68 3.38 -11.01
C THR A 58 2.02 3.29 -12.38
N ARG A 59 1.99 2.09 -12.98
CA ARG A 59 1.31 1.87 -14.27
C ARG A 59 -0.18 2.16 -14.19
N PHE A 60 -0.83 1.77 -13.09
CA PHE A 60 -2.23 2.08 -12.85
C PHE A 60 -2.49 3.61 -12.87
N LEU A 61 -1.72 4.40 -12.14
CA LEU A 61 -1.85 5.86 -12.13
C LEU A 61 -1.54 6.48 -13.51
N ARG A 62 -0.54 5.96 -14.24
CA ARG A 62 -0.28 6.40 -15.63
C ARG A 62 -1.46 6.15 -16.55
N ASN A 63 -2.13 5.00 -16.41
CA ASN A 63 -3.34 4.67 -17.18
C ASN A 63 -4.53 5.59 -16.83
N LEU A 64 -4.53 6.20 -15.64
CA LEU A 64 -5.49 7.25 -15.26
C LEU A 64 -5.09 8.64 -15.78
N GLY A 65 -3.97 8.77 -16.49
CA GLY A 65 -3.51 10.02 -17.09
C GLY A 65 -2.54 10.84 -16.23
N PHE A 66 -2.01 10.29 -15.14
CA PHE A 66 -1.01 10.98 -14.32
C PHE A 66 0.40 10.91 -14.90
N GLN A 67 1.17 11.97 -14.64
CA GLN A 67 2.62 11.97 -14.75
C GLN A 67 3.19 11.44 -13.43
N VAL A 68 3.72 10.21 -13.44
CA VAL A 68 4.02 9.47 -12.21
C VAL A 68 5.51 9.25 -12.05
N ILE A 69 6.02 9.53 -10.85
CA ILE A 69 7.31 9.06 -10.37
C ILE A 69 7.03 7.92 -9.38
N GLY A 70 7.54 6.73 -9.63
CA GLY A 70 7.52 5.61 -8.67
C GLY A 70 8.79 5.60 -7.85
N VAL A 71 8.68 5.50 -6.52
CA VAL A 71 9.83 5.40 -5.64
C VAL A 71 9.75 4.17 -4.75
N ASP A 72 10.89 3.51 -4.53
CA ASP A 72 10.98 2.35 -3.63
C ASP A 72 12.37 2.26 -3.01
N VAL A 73 12.47 1.60 -1.85
CA VAL A 73 13.74 1.29 -1.18
C VAL A 73 14.39 0.01 -1.70
N SER A 74 13.63 -0.88 -2.32
CA SER A 74 14.11 -2.16 -2.85
C SER A 74 14.58 -2.01 -4.31
N GLN A 75 15.88 -2.17 -4.53
CA GLN A 75 16.44 -2.19 -5.88
C GLN A 75 15.95 -3.41 -6.69
N ALA A 76 15.72 -4.55 -6.02
CA ALA A 76 15.21 -5.76 -6.66
C ALA A 76 13.79 -5.55 -7.21
N MET A 77 12.91 -4.87 -6.45
CA MET A 77 11.58 -4.50 -6.90
C MET A 77 11.63 -3.51 -8.07
N LEU A 78 12.47 -2.48 -7.98
CA LEU A 78 12.63 -1.49 -9.05
C LEU A 78 13.20 -2.10 -10.35
N ALA A 79 14.06 -3.11 -10.26
CA ALA A 79 14.53 -3.84 -11.44
C ALA A 79 13.32 -4.50 -12.15
N GLN A 80 12.45 -5.19 -11.42
CA GLN A 80 11.22 -5.77 -11.98
C GLN A 80 10.25 -4.70 -12.55
N ALA A 81 10.17 -3.53 -11.91
CA ALA A 81 9.35 -2.43 -12.41
C ALA A 81 9.86 -1.92 -13.76
N ARG A 82 11.17 -1.70 -13.89
CA ARG A 82 11.81 -1.24 -15.14
C ARG A 82 11.74 -2.27 -16.26
N ASP A 83 11.88 -3.55 -15.95
CA ASP A 83 11.74 -4.63 -16.93
C ASP A 83 10.34 -4.66 -17.55
N ARG A 84 9.30 -4.39 -16.73
CA ARG A 84 7.89 -4.41 -17.15
C ARG A 84 7.42 -3.12 -17.80
N ASP A 85 8.02 -2.01 -17.42
CA ASP A 85 7.70 -0.65 -17.89
C ASP A 85 8.99 0.16 -18.09
N PRO A 86 9.74 -0.10 -19.20
CA PRO A 86 11.02 0.56 -19.47
C PRO A 86 10.91 2.08 -19.65
N GLN A 87 9.72 2.61 -19.87
CA GLN A 87 9.47 4.05 -20.03
C GLN A 87 8.97 4.71 -18.74
N GLY A 88 8.80 3.96 -17.66
CA GLY A 88 8.40 4.47 -16.36
C GLY A 88 9.55 5.21 -15.66
N ASP A 89 9.22 6.24 -14.87
CA ASP A 89 10.17 6.92 -14.01
C ASP A 89 10.21 6.23 -12.64
N TYR A 90 11.17 5.32 -12.45
CA TYR A 90 11.35 4.54 -11.23
C TYR A 90 12.65 4.92 -10.53
N ARG A 91 12.56 5.43 -9.30
CA ARG A 91 13.70 5.95 -8.56
C ARG A 91 13.93 5.20 -7.27
N TRP A 92 15.16 4.85 -7.00
CA TRP A 92 15.57 4.29 -5.72
C TRP A 92 15.70 5.41 -4.70
N ILE A 93 15.05 5.25 -3.55
CA ILE A 93 15.15 6.14 -2.40
C ILE A 93 15.94 5.43 -1.30
N GLY A 94 17.28 5.48 -1.38
CA GLY A 94 18.17 4.91 -0.35
C GLY A 94 18.05 5.62 0.99
N GLU A 95 19.16 5.67 1.73
CA GLU A 95 19.21 6.29 3.06
C GLU A 95 18.79 7.78 3.09
N GLY A 96 18.93 8.49 1.97
CA GLY A 96 18.47 9.88 1.83
C GLY A 96 16.96 10.06 1.70
N GLY A 97 16.22 8.97 1.54
CA GLY A 97 14.76 8.97 1.45
C GLY A 97 14.23 9.91 0.36
N LEU A 98 13.22 10.70 0.70
CA LEU A 98 12.51 11.60 -0.22
C LEU A 98 13.12 13.02 -0.31
N ALA A 99 14.23 13.29 0.38
CA ALA A 99 14.82 14.63 0.48
C ALA A 99 15.20 15.25 -0.87
N GLY A 100 15.50 14.42 -1.90
CA GLY A 100 15.81 14.88 -3.25
C GLY A 100 14.60 15.30 -4.09
N LEU A 101 13.37 15.15 -3.60
CA LEU A 101 12.16 15.57 -4.28
C LEU A 101 11.71 16.96 -3.79
N GLU A 102 11.24 17.77 -4.74
CA GLU A 102 10.84 19.15 -4.48
C GLU A 102 9.56 19.22 -3.63
N ALA A 103 9.53 20.13 -2.65
CA ALA A 103 8.34 20.38 -1.84
C ALA A 103 7.18 20.89 -2.70
N GLY A 104 5.96 20.41 -2.44
CA GLY A 104 4.77 20.82 -3.19
C GLY A 104 4.73 20.34 -4.63
N ALA A 105 5.53 19.32 -4.98
CA ALA A 105 5.63 18.84 -6.36
C ALA A 105 4.44 18.00 -6.83
N PHE A 106 3.67 17.37 -5.90
CA PHE A 106 2.69 16.36 -6.29
C PHE A 106 1.26 16.73 -5.94
N ASP A 107 0.37 16.56 -6.90
CA ASP A 107 -1.07 16.75 -6.76
C ASP A 107 -1.73 15.51 -6.14
N LEU A 108 -1.10 14.34 -6.35
CA LEU A 108 -1.46 13.05 -5.77
C LEU A 108 -0.20 12.34 -5.26
N ILE A 109 -0.27 11.82 -4.05
CA ILE A 109 0.67 10.78 -3.58
C ILE A 109 -0.16 9.53 -3.30
N LEU A 110 0.25 8.39 -3.84
CA LEU A 110 -0.33 7.09 -3.53
C LEU A 110 0.68 6.27 -2.73
N ALA A 111 0.26 5.74 -1.59
CA ALA A 111 0.98 4.73 -0.82
C ALA A 111 0.09 3.49 -0.72
N ALA A 112 0.30 2.51 -1.61
CA ALA A 112 -0.53 1.31 -1.67
C ALA A 112 0.22 0.11 -1.07
N PHE A 113 -0.27 -0.39 0.07
CA PHE A 113 0.30 -1.52 0.84
C PHE A 113 1.73 -1.27 1.35
N THR A 114 2.16 -0.01 1.35
CA THR A 114 3.53 0.36 1.76
C THR A 114 3.65 0.41 3.28
N PHE A 115 2.57 0.80 3.97
CA PHE A 115 2.59 0.97 5.42
C PHE A 115 2.22 -0.30 6.20
N ASP A 116 1.74 -1.35 5.55
CA ASP A 116 1.33 -2.57 6.22
C ASP A 116 2.50 -3.31 6.87
N ASN A 117 3.64 -3.32 6.21
CA ASN A 117 4.81 -4.11 6.63
C ASN A 117 5.96 -3.27 7.17
N VAL A 118 5.72 -2.05 7.60
CA VAL A 118 6.75 -1.20 8.21
C VAL A 118 6.38 -0.80 9.64
N PRO A 119 7.33 -0.77 10.58
CA PRO A 119 7.07 -0.37 11.96
C PRO A 119 6.75 1.13 12.06
N ASP A 120 6.17 1.55 13.18
CA ASP A 120 5.67 2.90 13.38
C ASP A 120 6.76 3.97 13.24
N GLU A 121 8.00 3.69 13.65
CA GLU A 121 9.13 4.61 13.49
C GLU A 121 9.35 4.98 12.01
N ARG A 122 9.14 4.02 11.11
CA ARG A 122 9.25 4.26 9.67
C ARG A 122 8.06 5.05 9.13
N LYS A 123 6.84 4.77 9.62
CA LYS A 123 5.64 5.55 9.28
C LYS A 123 5.79 7.01 9.74
N ILE A 124 6.21 7.21 10.99
CA ILE A 124 6.46 8.53 11.59
C ILE A 124 7.53 9.31 10.82
N ALA A 125 8.57 8.65 10.35
CA ALA A 125 9.60 9.29 9.54
C ALA A 125 9.13 9.66 8.12
N ALA A 126 8.30 8.83 7.48
CA ALA A 126 7.86 9.04 6.12
C ALA A 126 6.73 10.07 5.98
N LEU A 127 5.76 10.07 6.89
CA LEU A 127 4.56 10.90 6.78
C LEU A 127 4.82 12.42 6.69
N PRO A 128 5.75 13.02 7.48
CA PRO A 128 6.10 14.45 7.33
C PRO A 128 6.67 14.77 5.95
N GLU A 129 7.50 13.87 5.40
CA GLU A 129 8.09 14.05 4.07
C GLU A 129 7.02 13.93 2.98
N LEU A 130 6.10 12.96 3.06
CA LEU A 130 4.98 12.88 2.13
C LEU A 130 4.11 14.13 2.19
N ARG A 131 3.82 14.65 3.41
CA ARG A 131 3.11 15.92 3.56
C ARG A 131 3.86 17.08 2.91
N ARG A 132 5.18 17.17 3.10
CA ARG A 132 6.02 18.23 2.49
C ARG A 132 5.94 18.22 0.96
N LEU A 133 5.84 17.03 0.37
CA LEU A 133 5.80 16.83 -1.08
C LEU A 133 4.43 17.16 -1.71
N LEU A 134 3.35 17.20 -0.92
CA LEU A 134 2.02 17.54 -1.42
C LEU A 134 1.95 19.00 -1.88
N ALA A 135 1.46 19.21 -3.09
CA ALA A 135 1.08 20.53 -3.58
C ALA A 135 -0.07 21.10 -2.75
N ARG A 136 -0.25 22.42 -2.83
CA ARG A 136 -1.41 23.05 -2.19
C ARG A 136 -2.72 22.45 -2.72
N GLY A 137 -3.49 21.84 -1.84
CA GLY A 137 -4.71 21.11 -2.22
C GLY A 137 -4.48 19.72 -2.78
N GLY A 138 -3.22 19.23 -2.81
CA GLY A 138 -2.88 17.85 -3.15
C GLY A 138 -3.44 16.86 -2.15
N ARG A 139 -3.45 15.59 -2.50
CA ARG A 139 -3.99 14.49 -1.68
C ARG A 139 -2.98 13.36 -1.55
N LEU A 140 -2.88 12.84 -0.32
CA LEU A 140 -2.21 11.57 -0.06
C LEU A 140 -3.29 10.50 0.08
N LEU A 141 -3.28 9.51 -0.80
CA LEU A 141 -4.11 8.31 -0.71
C LEU A 141 -3.26 7.19 -0.11
N VAL A 142 -3.73 6.64 1.00
CA VAL A 142 -3.08 5.52 1.69
C VAL A 142 -4.02 4.31 1.63
N VAL A 143 -3.58 3.26 0.94
CA VAL A 143 -4.30 1.98 0.85
C VAL A 143 -3.60 1.00 1.78
N VAL A 144 -4.29 0.52 2.78
CA VAL A 144 -3.74 -0.38 3.80
C VAL A 144 -4.70 -1.51 4.12
N SER A 145 -4.17 -2.56 4.70
CA SER A 145 -4.91 -3.64 5.32
C SER A 145 -5.80 -3.09 6.44
N SER A 146 -7.08 -3.50 6.45
CA SER A 146 -7.88 -3.33 7.67
C SER A 146 -7.39 -4.32 8.73
N ALA A 147 -7.55 -4.00 10.01
CA ALA A 147 -7.19 -4.96 11.08
C ALA A 147 -7.94 -6.30 10.94
N ALA A 148 -9.11 -6.30 10.31
CA ALA A 148 -9.91 -7.50 10.05
C ALA A 148 -9.24 -8.47 9.09
N ILE A 149 -8.29 -8.02 8.23
CA ILE A 149 -7.63 -8.90 7.26
C ILE A 149 -6.86 -10.03 7.95
N TYR A 150 -6.34 -9.77 9.15
CA TYR A 150 -5.55 -10.73 9.93
C TYR A 150 -6.41 -11.68 10.77
N LEU A 151 -7.74 -11.52 10.76
CA LEU A 151 -8.68 -12.27 11.61
C LEU A 151 -9.62 -13.19 10.82
N HIS A 152 -9.68 -13.02 9.50
CA HIS A 152 -10.61 -13.74 8.63
C HIS A 152 -9.88 -14.42 7.45
N GLU A 153 -10.59 -15.33 6.78
CA GLU A 153 -10.12 -15.93 5.53
C GLU A 153 -10.66 -15.11 4.35
N TRP A 154 -9.89 -15.04 3.27
CA TRP A 154 -10.15 -14.21 2.09
C TRP A 154 -9.90 -15.00 0.80
N ALA A 155 -10.42 -14.52 -0.31
CA ALA A 155 -10.15 -15.15 -1.60
C ALA A 155 -8.65 -15.20 -1.92
N SER A 156 -7.89 -14.16 -1.55
CA SER A 156 -6.45 -14.04 -1.83
C SER A 156 -5.53 -14.31 -0.64
N PHE A 157 -6.09 -14.49 0.57
CA PHE A 157 -5.28 -14.62 1.79
C PHE A 157 -5.83 -15.64 2.78
N SER A 158 -4.92 -16.27 3.53
CA SER A 158 -5.27 -17.15 4.65
C SER A 158 -4.56 -16.72 5.92
N THR A 159 -5.29 -16.71 7.01
CA THR A 159 -4.81 -16.43 8.38
C THR A 159 -4.93 -17.65 9.29
N ARG A 160 -5.38 -18.78 8.74
CA ARG A 160 -5.74 -19.99 9.48
C ARG A 160 -4.65 -20.50 10.41
N ASP A 161 -3.40 -20.39 9.97
CA ASP A 161 -2.24 -20.93 10.68
C ASP A 161 -1.66 -19.95 11.72
N PHE A 162 -2.31 -18.78 11.91
CA PHE A 162 -1.82 -17.69 12.79
C PHE A 162 -2.87 -17.26 13.80
N PRO A 163 -3.30 -18.15 14.73
CA PRO A 163 -4.30 -17.81 15.75
C PRO A 163 -3.85 -16.68 16.68
N GLU A 164 -2.52 -16.45 16.80
CA GLU A 164 -1.92 -15.37 17.59
C GLU A 164 -2.31 -13.98 17.10
N ASN A 165 -2.64 -13.81 15.81
CA ASN A 165 -3.12 -12.53 15.28
C ASN A 165 -4.31 -11.97 16.07
N ARG A 166 -5.12 -12.84 16.67
CA ARG A 166 -6.33 -12.46 17.44
C ARG A 166 -6.03 -11.67 18.70
N THR A 167 -4.82 -11.81 19.24
CA THR A 167 -4.40 -11.13 20.47
C THR A 167 -3.42 -10.00 20.22
N ALA A 168 -3.05 -9.80 18.96
CA ALA A 168 -2.11 -8.74 18.55
C ALA A 168 -2.71 -7.35 18.83
N ARG A 169 -1.83 -6.41 19.14
CA ARG A 169 -2.11 -5.00 19.39
C ARG A 169 -1.38 -4.14 18.35
N ASP A 170 -1.72 -2.87 18.28
CA ASP A 170 -1.00 -1.93 17.44
C ASP A 170 0.51 -1.99 17.70
N GLY A 171 1.29 -2.12 16.61
CA GLY A 171 2.74 -2.31 16.61
C GLY A 171 3.21 -3.77 16.68
N ASP A 172 2.34 -4.74 16.99
CA ASP A 172 2.71 -6.16 16.99
C ASP A 172 2.80 -6.71 15.56
N PHE A 173 3.67 -7.71 15.39
CA PHE A 173 3.75 -8.45 14.13
C PHE A 173 2.56 -9.40 13.97
N VAL A 174 1.96 -9.36 12.80
CA VAL A 174 0.89 -10.26 12.35
C VAL A 174 1.30 -10.97 11.07
N ARG A 175 0.69 -12.12 10.80
CA ARG A 175 1.08 -12.98 9.67
C ARG A 175 -0.12 -13.33 8.81
N ILE A 176 0.14 -13.42 7.50
CA ILE A 176 -0.85 -13.81 6.50
C ILE A 176 -0.14 -14.55 5.37
N VAL A 177 -0.81 -15.53 4.76
CA VAL A 177 -0.31 -16.23 3.56
C VAL A 177 -1.05 -15.73 2.33
N MET A 178 -0.31 -15.32 1.29
CA MET A 178 -0.89 -15.01 -0.03
C MET A 178 -1.24 -16.29 -0.78
N LEU A 179 -2.48 -16.35 -1.31
CA LEU A 179 -2.99 -17.52 -2.05
C LEU A 179 -2.85 -17.39 -3.57
N ASP A 180 -2.58 -16.20 -4.08
CA ASP A 180 -2.50 -15.91 -5.52
C ASP A 180 -1.09 -16.07 -6.10
N VAL A 181 -0.11 -16.42 -5.29
CA VAL A 181 1.29 -16.63 -5.72
C VAL A 181 1.77 -18.03 -5.31
N PRO A 182 2.76 -18.60 -6.01
CA PRO A 182 3.35 -19.90 -5.64
C PRO A 182 4.08 -19.87 -4.29
N ASP A 183 4.67 -18.71 -3.93
CA ASP A 183 5.37 -18.53 -2.66
C ASP A 183 4.35 -18.48 -1.52
N ARG A 184 4.35 -19.52 -0.69
CA ARG A 184 3.45 -19.67 0.46
C ARG A 184 4.11 -19.28 1.78
N ARG A 185 5.30 -18.71 1.75
CA ARG A 185 5.93 -18.16 2.96
C ARG A 185 5.06 -17.03 3.50
N PRO A 186 4.86 -16.95 4.82
CA PRO A 186 4.06 -15.88 5.42
C PRO A 186 4.60 -14.50 5.06
N VAL A 187 3.70 -13.57 4.80
CA VAL A 187 3.98 -12.14 4.85
C VAL A 187 3.89 -11.74 6.32
N ILE A 188 4.82 -10.93 6.76
CA ILE A 188 4.85 -10.36 8.10
C ILE A 188 4.50 -8.89 7.95
N ASP A 189 3.40 -8.50 8.57
CA ASP A 189 2.92 -7.12 8.62
C ASP A 189 2.99 -6.61 10.08
N VAL A 190 2.84 -5.30 10.23
CA VAL A 190 2.75 -4.64 11.54
C VAL A 190 1.30 -4.18 11.72
N LEU A 191 0.62 -4.74 12.71
CA LEU A 191 -0.76 -4.37 12.98
C LEU A 191 -0.87 -2.87 13.28
N CYS A 192 -1.75 -2.20 12.58
CA CYS A 192 -2.07 -0.79 12.79
C CYS A 192 -3.57 -0.60 12.63
N SER A 193 -4.25 -0.30 13.73
CA SER A 193 -5.71 -0.09 13.73
C SER A 193 -6.10 1.22 13.05
N ASP A 194 -7.39 1.37 12.70
CA ASP A 194 -7.93 2.63 12.15
C ASP A 194 -7.67 3.81 13.10
N THR A 195 -7.83 3.59 14.40
CA THR A 195 -7.56 4.63 15.40
C THR A 195 -6.10 5.03 15.38
N HIS A 196 -5.20 4.08 15.38
CA HIS A 196 -3.76 4.33 15.38
C HIS A 196 -3.28 5.03 14.09
N TYR A 197 -3.77 4.60 12.92
CA TYR A 197 -3.50 5.34 11.67
C TYR A 197 -3.93 6.81 11.74
N ARG A 198 -5.14 7.08 12.28
CA ARG A 198 -5.62 8.47 12.43
C ARG A 198 -4.76 9.30 13.38
N GLU A 199 -4.26 8.70 14.46
CA GLU A 199 -3.31 9.35 15.38
C GLU A 199 -1.99 9.69 14.66
N LEU A 200 -1.41 8.76 13.91
CA LEU A 200 -0.20 8.97 13.13
C LEU A 200 -0.38 10.11 12.10
N PHE A 201 -1.49 10.13 11.37
CA PHE A 201 -1.79 11.19 10.40
C PHE A 201 -1.97 12.55 11.10
N GLY A 202 -2.73 12.58 12.18
CA GLY A 202 -2.98 13.81 12.96
C GLY A 202 -1.71 14.39 13.56
N ALA A 203 -0.79 13.55 14.04
CA ALA A 203 0.49 13.97 14.62
C ALA A 203 1.37 14.78 13.66
N VAL A 204 1.23 14.55 12.35
CA VAL A 204 1.96 15.29 11.31
C VAL A 204 1.09 16.35 10.62
N GLY A 205 -0.14 16.59 11.10
CA GLY A 205 -1.07 17.59 10.55
C GLY A 205 -1.67 17.21 9.19
N LEU A 206 -1.79 15.91 8.90
CA LEU A 206 -2.57 15.37 7.79
C LEU A 206 -4.00 15.10 8.29
N ALA A 207 -4.98 15.81 7.75
CA ALA A 207 -6.39 15.56 8.07
C ALA A 207 -6.95 14.41 7.24
N VAL A 208 -7.69 13.51 7.87
CA VAL A 208 -8.48 12.49 7.15
C VAL A 208 -9.71 13.15 6.55
N ILE A 209 -9.70 13.37 5.23
CA ILE A 209 -10.80 13.99 4.47
C ILE A 209 -11.90 12.96 4.20
N ASP A 210 -11.51 11.73 3.87
CA ASP A 210 -12.42 10.62 3.60
C ASP A 210 -11.72 9.29 3.96
N ALA A 211 -12.50 8.25 4.26
CA ALA A 211 -12.00 6.91 4.50
C ALA A 211 -12.97 5.90 3.87
N PHE A 212 -12.52 5.24 2.83
CA PHE A 212 -13.32 4.30 2.04
C PHE A 212 -12.94 2.86 2.36
N ARG A 213 -13.94 2.00 2.53
CA ARG A 213 -13.77 0.56 2.82
C ARG A 213 -14.51 -0.26 1.77
N PRO A 214 -13.81 -0.76 0.73
CA PRO A 214 -14.44 -1.48 -0.38
C PRO A 214 -14.96 -2.85 0.08
N LEU A 215 -16.18 -3.18 -0.34
CA LEU A 215 -16.76 -4.52 -0.22
C LEU A 215 -16.96 -5.10 -1.62
N ALA A 216 -16.88 -6.41 -1.74
CA ALA A 216 -17.31 -7.10 -2.94
C ALA A 216 -18.83 -7.00 -3.09
N SER A 217 -19.30 -6.84 -4.33
CA SER A 217 -20.75 -6.78 -4.63
C SER A 217 -21.37 -8.17 -4.78
N GLY A 218 -20.54 -9.20 -4.96
CA GLY A 218 -20.98 -10.55 -5.31
C GLY A 218 -21.27 -10.73 -6.81
N ALA A 219 -21.17 -9.67 -7.62
CA ALA A 219 -21.33 -9.74 -9.07
C ALA A 219 -20.00 -9.99 -9.81
N GLU A 220 -18.88 -9.86 -9.13
CA GLU A 220 -17.55 -10.12 -9.67
C GLU A 220 -17.34 -11.63 -9.86
N SER A 221 -16.56 -12.01 -10.91
CA SER A 221 -16.24 -13.42 -11.22
C SER A 221 -15.14 -13.96 -10.27
N VAL A 222 -15.30 -13.75 -8.97
CA VAL A 222 -14.38 -14.21 -7.92
C VAL A 222 -15.17 -14.99 -6.86
N SER A 223 -14.63 -16.10 -6.40
CA SER A 223 -15.19 -16.83 -5.27
C SER A 223 -14.82 -16.14 -3.96
N TRP A 224 -15.58 -15.11 -3.61
CA TRP A 224 -15.40 -14.36 -2.38
C TRP A 224 -15.59 -15.23 -1.13
N VAL A 225 -14.88 -14.91 -0.05
CA VAL A 225 -14.99 -15.58 1.25
C VAL A 225 -15.62 -14.63 2.28
N SER A 226 -14.87 -13.63 2.73
CA SER A 226 -15.37 -12.64 3.70
C SER A 226 -15.66 -11.28 3.05
N GLU A 227 -15.17 -11.02 1.84
CA GLU A 227 -15.12 -9.71 1.19
C GLU A 227 -16.48 -9.08 0.90
N THR A 228 -17.55 -9.86 0.87
CA THR A 228 -18.91 -9.34 0.69
C THR A 228 -19.52 -8.71 1.95
N THR A 229 -18.95 -9.01 3.12
CA THR A 229 -19.47 -8.55 4.42
C THR A 229 -18.46 -7.76 5.23
N ILE A 230 -17.16 -8.01 5.03
CA ILE A 230 -16.07 -7.39 5.75
C ILE A 230 -15.11 -6.80 4.73
N SER A 231 -14.69 -5.54 4.91
CA SER A 231 -13.71 -4.92 4.02
C SER A 231 -12.29 -5.35 4.41
N PRO A 232 -11.52 -5.92 3.48
CA PRO A 232 -10.12 -6.24 3.70
C PRO A 232 -9.23 -5.01 3.76
N TRP A 233 -9.65 -3.90 3.14
CA TRP A 233 -8.83 -2.71 2.95
C TRP A 233 -9.47 -1.47 3.56
N THR A 234 -8.63 -0.50 3.93
CA THR A 234 -9.03 0.88 4.16
C THR A 234 -8.24 1.80 3.22
N ILE A 235 -8.94 2.69 2.53
CA ILE A 235 -8.36 3.71 1.67
C ILE A 235 -8.59 5.04 2.34
N TYR A 236 -7.54 5.63 2.92
CA TYR A 236 -7.59 6.98 3.49
C TYR A 236 -7.28 8.01 2.42
N ILE A 237 -8.04 9.09 2.41
CA ILE A 237 -7.80 10.29 1.61
C ILE A 237 -7.42 11.40 2.59
N LEU A 238 -6.19 11.87 2.49
CA LEU A 238 -5.58 12.81 3.41
C LEU A 238 -5.23 14.14 2.71
N GLY A 239 -5.22 15.23 3.48
CA GLY A 239 -4.82 16.55 2.99
C GLY A 239 -4.50 17.55 4.09
#